data_99e8c4b188d4215061b0ada41eb0b22a
#
_entry.id   99e8c4b188d4215061b0ada41eb0b22a
#
_cell.length_a   1.000
_cell.length_b   1.000
_cell.length_c   1.000
_cell.angle_alpha   90.00
_cell.angle_beta   90.00
_cell.angle_gamma   90.00
#
_symmetry.space_group_name_H-M   'P 1'
#
loop_
_entity.id
_entity.type
_entity.pdbx_description
1 polymer ?
#
loop_
_entity_poly.entity_id
_entity_poly.type
_entity_poly.pdbx_seq_one_letter_code
_entity_poly.pdbx_strand_id
1 'polypeptide(L)'
;MQRRQFLAMSSACFSAGPLGAIDPIGRQGDPKLLLGLAAYSFKKQMKWMKGKPNQEAQEGADWDLFDFIDYCADHGCAGAELTSYFFPPEFDDDYLLKLKRHAYLRGVAISGTAIGNVFTHPEGEERREQIEYTKMWIRHAAVMGAPHIRIFAGKAPKGMSQEEAEKNFLECYNECLQLAGEKGVFLGLENHGGIVAEADALVRIMKAVDSPWAGINLDSGNFHTADPYGDLAKIAPYAVNVQMKMSLKREGANEREPMDLPRLLKILRAANYQGWFVVEYEEEEDAEKAVPRILKEVATLLK
;
A
#
# COMPACT_ATOMS: atom_id res chain seq x y z
N MET A 1 46.01 -24.63 18.00
CA MET A 1 46.09 -24.45 16.54
C MET A 1 44.93 -23.60 16.08
N GLN A 2 45.26 -22.39 15.79
CA GLN A 2 44.80 -21.39 14.83
C GLN A 2 43.26 -21.17 14.68
N ARG A 3 42.76 -20.31 15.54
CA ARG A 3 41.64 -19.39 15.30
C ARG A 3 42.21 -18.16 14.57
N ARG A 4 42.21 -18.12 13.25
CA ARG A 4 42.45 -16.89 12.44
C ARG A 4 42.14 -17.23 10.97
N GLN A 5 40.88 -16.97 10.59
CA GLN A 5 40.47 -16.74 9.19
C GLN A 5 38.96 -16.47 9.15
N PHE A 6 38.55 -15.30 9.64
CA PHE A 6 37.24 -14.75 9.33
C PHE A 6 37.36 -13.22 9.45
N LEU A 7 37.87 -12.62 8.42
CA LEU A 7 37.78 -11.17 8.14
C LEU A 7 38.41 -10.92 6.77
N ALA A 8 37.71 -11.35 5.71
CA ALA A 8 37.81 -10.73 4.40
C ALA A 8 36.52 -9.92 4.23
N MET A 9 36.55 -8.69 4.74
CA MET A 9 35.58 -7.67 4.35
C MET A 9 35.87 -7.33 2.90
N SER A 10 35.06 -7.85 1.99
CA SER A 10 34.92 -7.28 0.65
C SER A 10 34.25 -5.91 0.82
N SER A 11 35.08 -4.87 0.77
CA SER A 11 34.62 -3.51 0.51
C SER A 11 34.00 -3.50 -0.88
N ALA A 12 32.70 -3.73 -0.97
CA ALA A 12 31.95 -3.37 -2.15
C ALA A 12 31.96 -1.84 -2.20
N CYS A 13 32.82 -1.28 -3.03
CA CYS A 13 32.70 0.10 -3.46
C CYS A 13 31.33 0.23 -4.13
N PHE A 14 30.39 0.83 -3.46
CA PHE A 14 29.21 1.40 -4.12
C PHE A 14 29.74 2.52 -5.03
N SER A 15 29.97 2.19 -6.30
CA SER A 15 30.08 3.18 -7.34
C SER A 15 28.71 3.89 -7.39
N ALA A 16 28.67 5.15 -7.02
CA ALA A 16 27.56 6.03 -7.36
C ALA A 16 27.46 6.05 -8.89
N GLY A 17 26.56 5.23 -9.43
CA GLY A 17 26.10 5.34 -10.80
C GLY A 17 25.34 6.64 -10.99
N PRO A 18 25.10 7.10 -12.21
CA PRO A 18 24.37 8.33 -12.46
C PRO A 18 22.98 8.27 -11.81
N LEU A 19 22.63 9.33 -11.10
CA LEU A 19 21.30 9.61 -10.58
C LEU A 19 20.24 9.32 -11.66
N GLY A 20 19.43 8.28 -11.49
CA GLY A 20 18.43 8.01 -12.48
C GLY A 20 17.61 6.75 -12.23
N ALA A 21 16.33 6.91 -12.19
CA ALA A 21 15.28 5.93 -12.39
C ALA A 21 15.27 4.74 -11.41
N ILE A 22 14.17 4.54 -10.72
CA ILE A 22 13.98 3.25 -10.04
C ILE A 22 13.82 2.19 -11.13
N ASP A 23 14.77 1.26 -11.17
CA ASP A 23 14.63 0.02 -11.92
C ASP A 23 13.53 -0.87 -11.28
N PRO A 24 12.94 -1.80 -12.03
CA PRO A 24 12.13 -2.86 -11.47
C PRO A 24 12.77 -3.47 -10.23
N ILE A 25 11.99 -3.71 -9.18
CA ILE A 25 12.54 -4.21 -7.91
C ILE A 25 13.12 -5.61 -8.13
N GLY A 26 14.45 -5.70 -8.08
CA GLY A 26 15.19 -6.97 -8.23
C GLY A 26 14.99 -7.86 -7.01
N ARG A 27 14.20 -8.92 -7.15
CA ARG A 27 13.96 -9.92 -6.11
C ARG A 27 14.68 -11.21 -6.40
N GLN A 28 15.17 -11.87 -5.35
CA GLN A 28 15.89 -13.13 -5.44
C GLN A 28 14.99 -14.29 -5.01
N GLY A 29 15.17 -15.47 -5.62
CA GLY A 29 14.36 -16.66 -5.33
C GLY A 29 13.02 -16.68 -6.04
N ASP A 30 12.15 -17.57 -5.60
CA ASP A 30 10.83 -17.78 -6.19
C ASP A 30 9.80 -16.75 -5.68
N PRO A 31 8.76 -16.44 -6.48
CA PRO A 31 7.65 -15.60 -6.04
C PRO A 31 7.04 -16.09 -4.74
N LYS A 32 6.80 -15.19 -3.80
CA LYS A 32 6.20 -15.52 -2.50
C LYS A 32 5.13 -14.51 -2.14
N LEU A 33 3.87 -14.97 -2.06
CA LEU A 33 2.74 -14.14 -1.73
C LEU A 33 2.21 -14.51 -0.34
N LEU A 34 2.07 -13.52 0.52
CA LEU A 34 1.59 -13.67 1.89
C LEU A 34 0.19 -13.10 2.00
N LEU A 35 -0.76 -13.91 2.45
CA LEU A 35 -2.15 -13.48 2.61
C LEU A 35 -2.25 -12.40 3.68
N GLY A 36 -2.78 -11.24 3.29
CA GLY A 36 -3.16 -10.15 4.17
C GLY A 36 -4.63 -9.75 3.98
N LEU A 37 -5.13 -8.92 4.89
CA LEU A 37 -6.46 -8.33 4.83
C LEU A 37 -6.35 -6.85 5.17
N ALA A 38 -7.05 -5.99 4.40
CA ALA A 38 -7.15 -4.57 4.66
C ALA A 38 -8.33 -4.25 5.58
N ALA A 39 -8.10 -3.44 6.60
CA ALA A 39 -9.14 -2.98 7.51
C ALA A 39 -10.28 -2.22 6.77
N TYR A 40 -9.98 -1.67 5.60
CA TYR A 40 -10.99 -1.01 4.77
C TYR A 40 -12.12 -1.94 4.32
N SER A 41 -11.88 -3.26 4.26
CA SER A 41 -12.91 -4.28 4.01
C SER A 41 -14.05 -4.22 5.03
N PHE A 42 -13.78 -3.77 6.24
CA PHE A 42 -14.72 -3.69 7.35
C PHE A 42 -15.07 -2.26 7.75
N LYS A 43 -15.02 -1.31 6.81
CA LYS A 43 -15.28 0.13 7.06
C LYS A 43 -16.63 0.42 7.75
N LYS A 44 -17.62 -0.47 7.60
CA LYS A 44 -18.94 -0.31 8.25
C LYS A 44 -18.93 -0.78 9.70
N GLN A 45 -18.05 -1.69 10.07
CA GLN A 45 -17.87 -2.23 11.41
C GLN A 45 -16.92 -1.40 12.26
N MET A 46 -16.02 -0.63 11.62
CA MET A 46 -15.03 0.18 12.32
C MET A 46 -15.64 1.34 13.09
N LYS A 47 -15.30 1.44 14.36
CA LYS A 47 -15.75 2.48 15.27
C LYS A 47 -15.42 3.90 14.82
N TRP A 48 -14.23 4.07 14.23
CA TRP A 48 -13.74 5.36 13.74
C TRP A 48 -13.74 5.41 12.22
N MET A 49 -14.01 6.59 11.66
CA MET A 49 -13.89 6.85 10.22
C MET A 49 -13.44 8.30 10.00
N LYS A 50 -12.25 8.48 9.50
CA LYS A 50 -11.71 9.80 9.15
C LYS A 50 -12.63 10.54 8.17
N GLY A 51 -12.80 11.83 8.41
CA GLY A 51 -13.60 12.72 7.56
C GLY A 51 -15.07 12.83 7.96
N LYS A 52 -15.52 12.12 9.01
CA LYS A 52 -16.80 12.43 9.62
C LYS A 52 -16.69 13.68 10.51
N PRO A 53 -17.71 14.53 10.52
CA PRO A 53 -17.72 15.67 11.42
C PRO A 53 -17.44 15.25 12.86
N ASN A 54 -16.55 15.98 13.52
CA ASN A 54 -16.14 15.78 14.92
C ASN A 54 -15.50 14.43 15.25
N GLN A 55 -15.21 13.60 14.26
CA GLN A 55 -14.62 12.26 14.45
C GLN A 55 -15.34 11.41 15.52
N GLU A 56 -16.65 11.52 15.59
CA GLU A 56 -17.46 10.68 16.46
C GLU A 56 -17.45 9.23 15.99
N ALA A 57 -17.63 8.30 16.94
CA ALA A 57 -17.78 6.90 16.64
C ALA A 57 -18.94 6.67 15.67
N GLN A 58 -18.80 5.74 14.74
CA GLN A 58 -19.89 5.35 13.84
C GLN A 58 -20.99 4.67 14.64
N GLU A 59 -22.24 5.07 14.45
CA GLU A 59 -23.38 4.44 15.12
C GLU A 59 -23.49 2.96 14.71
N GLY A 60 -23.58 2.07 15.71
CA GLY A 60 -23.68 0.63 15.50
C GLY A 60 -22.39 -0.06 15.07
N ALA A 61 -21.26 0.66 15.03
CA ALA A 61 -19.96 0.09 14.75
C ALA A 61 -19.10 0.05 16.02
N ASP A 62 -18.61 -1.11 16.39
CA ASP A 62 -17.90 -1.35 17.66
C ASP A 62 -16.47 -1.86 17.50
N TRP A 63 -16.05 -2.24 16.27
CA TRP A 63 -14.70 -2.74 16.02
C TRP A 63 -13.65 -1.64 16.09
N ASP A 64 -12.57 -1.94 16.80
CA ASP A 64 -11.33 -1.18 16.71
C ASP A 64 -10.25 -1.98 15.93
N LEU A 65 -9.03 -1.45 15.89
CA LEU A 65 -7.95 -2.11 15.18
C LEU A 65 -7.41 -3.37 15.91
N PHE A 66 -7.67 -3.53 17.20
CA PHE A 66 -7.35 -4.77 17.92
C PHE A 66 -8.30 -5.88 17.51
N ASP A 67 -9.60 -5.61 17.44
CA ASP A 67 -10.61 -6.56 16.96
C ASP A 67 -10.34 -6.98 15.52
N PHE A 68 -9.91 -6.04 14.67
CA PHE A 68 -9.52 -6.35 13.31
C PHE A 68 -8.28 -7.26 13.22
N ILE A 69 -7.27 -7.03 14.05
CA ILE A 69 -6.09 -7.91 14.13
C ILE A 69 -6.50 -9.31 14.59
N ASP A 70 -7.38 -9.42 15.58
CA ASP A 70 -7.92 -10.69 16.05
C ASP A 70 -8.67 -11.41 14.93
N TYR A 71 -9.50 -10.70 14.19
CA TYR A 71 -10.19 -11.24 13.03
C TYR A 71 -9.21 -11.79 11.97
N CYS A 72 -8.14 -11.04 11.65
CA CYS A 72 -7.11 -11.50 10.73
C CYS A 72 -6.47 -12.80 11.20
N ALA A 73 -6.13 -12.91 12.49
CA ALA A 73 -5.54 -14.10 13.09
C ALA A 73 -6.48 -15.30 13.00
N ASP A 74 -7.75 -15.13 13.37
CA ASP A 74 -8.76 -16.19 13.40
C ASP A 74 -9.12 -16.71 12.00
N HIS A 75 -8.89 -15.90 10.95
CA HIS A 75 -9.13 -16.29 9.56
C HIS A 75 -7.85 -16.65 8.78
N GLY A 76 -6.72 -16.83 9.48
CA GLY A 76 -5.48 -17.34 8.89
C GLY A 76 -4.73 -16.35 8.02
N CYS A 77 -4.97 -15.05 8.18
CA CYS A 77 -4.16 -14.02 7.52
C CYS A 77 -2.77 -13.95 8.18
N ALA A 78 -1.73 -13.87 7.35
CA ALA A 78 -0.37 -13.63 7.82
C ALA A 78 -0.13 -12.13 8.12
N GLY A 79 -0.96 -11.24 7.57
CA GLY A 79 -0.84 -9.80 7.74
C GLY A 79 -2.16 -9.06 7.86
N ALA A 80 -2.13 -7.96 8.62
CA ALA A 80 -3.22 -6.99 8.76
C ALA A 80 -2.76 -5.62 8.24
N GLU A 81 -3.44 -5.07 7.24
CA GLU A 81 -3.21 -3.70 6.78
C GLU A 81 -4.12 -2.75 7.56
N LEU A 82 -3.51 -1.91 8.39
CA LEU A 82 -4.22 -1.01 9.30
C LEU A 82 -4.41 0.36 8.63
N THR A 83 -5.52 0.54 7.92
CA THR A 83 -5.83 1.81 7.25
C THR A 83 -5.94 2.96 8.26
N SER A 84 -5.27 4.08 7.99
CA SER A 84 -5.21 5.25 8.89
C SER A 84 -6.57 5.81 9.31
N TYR A 85 -7.59 5.55 8.51
CA TYR A 85 -8.95 6.07 8.73
C TYR A 85 -9.62 5.52 9.98
N PHE A 86 -9.14 4.38 10.49
CA PHE A 86 -9.77 3.63 11.57
C PHE A 86 -9.04 3.75 12.91
N PHE A 87 -7.99 4.58 12.95
CA PHE A 87 -7.35 4.94 14.21
C PHE A 87 -8.26 5.91 15.00
N PRO A 88 -8.23 5.85 16.34
CA PRO A 88 -8.96 6.82 17.15
C PRO A 88 -8.53 8.25 16.82
N PRO A 89 -9.37 9.27 17.09
CA PRO A 89 -9.05 10.67 16.80
C PRO A 89 -7.74 11.14 17.44
N GLU A 90 -7.48 10.65 18.65
CA GLU A 90 -6.27 10.92 19.42
C GLU A 90 -5.62 9.60 19.82
N PHE A 91 -4.35 9.46 19.53
CA PHE A 91 -3.52 8.32 19.92
C PHE A 91 -2.05 8.75 19.99
N ASP A 92 -1.25 7.97 20.67
CA ASP A 92 0.18 8.19 20.88
C ASP A 92 1.00 6.95 20.50
N ASP A 93 2.30 7.02 20.71
CA ASP A 93 3.22 5.92 20.44
C ASP A 93 2.93 4.69 21.31
N ASP A 94 2.37 4.87 22.53
CA ASP A 94 1.99 3.75 23.40
C ASP A 94 0.85 2.93 22.78
N TYR A 95 -0.14 3.60 22.18
CA TYR A 95 -1.20 2.93 21.42
C TYR A 95 -0.63 2.13 20.24
N LEU A 96 0.30 2.72 19.47
CA LEU A 96 0.94 2.06 18.31
C LEU A 96 1.76 0.84 18.75
N LEU A 97 2.49 0.96 19.87
CA LEU A 97 3.25 -0.16 20.44
C LEU A 97 2.34 -1.27 20.98
N LYS A 98 1.18 -0.93 21.54
CA LYS A 98 0.16 -1.90 21.92
C LYS A 98 -0.40 -2.66 20.71
N LEU A 99 -0.72 -1.99 19.61
CA LEU A 99 -1.13 -2.63 18.36
C LEU A 99 -0.05 -3.60 17.87
N LYS A 100 1.19 -3.15 17.79
CA LYS A 100 2.33 -3.98 17.38
C LYS A 100 2.49 -5.22 18.26
N ARG A 101 2.44 -5.05 19.59
CA ARG A 101 2.53 -6.15 20.54
C ARG A 101 1.36 -7.12 20.39
N HIS A 102 0.14 -6.60 20.23
CA HIS A 102 -1.06 -7.43 20.05
C HIS A 102 -0.94 -8.29 18.79
N ALA A 103 -0.65 -7.67 17.65
CA ALA A 103 -0.46 -8.36 16.39
C ALA A 103 0.61 -9.47 16.49
N TYR A 104 1.76 -9.18 17.11
CA TYR A 104 2.81 -10.16 17.33
C TYR A 104 2.35 -11.36 18.16
N LEU A 105 1.61 -11.13 19.24
CA LEU A 105 1.10 -12.20 20.12
C LEU A 105 -0.02 -13.01 19.45
N ARG A 106 -0.72 -12.45 18.48
CA ARG A 106 -1.70 -13.16 17.64
C ARG A 106 -1.06 -13.89 16.46
N GLY A 107 0.25 -13.74 16.24
CA GLY A 107 0.95 -14.35 15.11
C GLY A 107 0.67 -13.67 13.76
N VAL A 108 0.22 -12.41 13.78
CA VAL A 108 -0.07 -11.60 12.60
C VAL A 108 0.95 -10.47 12.49
N ALA A 109 1.47 -10.21 11.31
CA ALA A 109 2.28 -9.01 11.06
C ALA A 109 1.37 -7.82 10.74
N ILE A 110 1.77 -6.60 11.12
CA ILE A 110 1.19 -5.40 10.52
C ILE A 110 1.81 -5.28 9.12
N SER A 111 1.03 -5.60 8.08
CA SER A 111 1.53 -5.67 6.71
C SER A 111 1.77 -4.31 6.08
N GLY A 112 1.07 -3.29 6.57
CA GLY A 112 1.16 -1.91 6.08
C GLY A 112 0.09 -1.02 6.68
N THR A 113 0.09 0.21 6.22
CA THR A 113 -1.00 1.16 6.45
C THR A 113 -1.32 1.93 5.17
N ALA A 114 -2.42 2.68 5.17
CA ALA A 114 -2.88 3.44 4.01
C ALA A 114 -3.34 4.82 4.46
N ILE A 115 -2.95 5.87 3.75
CA ILE A 115 -3.32 7.26 4.06
C ILE A 115 -4.04 7.92 2.88
N GLY A 116 -4.83 8.96 3.19
CA GLY A 116 -5.55 9.75 2.18
C GLY A 116 -4.88 11.10 1.97
N ASN A 117 -3.73 11.11 1.31
CA ASN A 117 -2.99 12.33 0.95
C ASN A 117 -3.29 12.77 -0.47
N VAL A 118 -2.97 14.04 -0.78
CA VAL A 118 -3.00 14.62 -2.13
C VAL A 118 -1.72 15.43 -2.35
N PHE A 119 -0.89 15.02 -3.31
CA PHE A 119 0.41 15.65 -3.58
C PHE A 119 0.44 16.52 -4.84
N THR A 120 -0.69 16.68 -5.52
CA THR A 120 -0.80 17.51 -6.73
C THR A 120 -1.03 18.99 -6.46
N HIS A 121 -1.19 19.40 -5.20
CA HIS A 121 -1.39 20.80 -4.85
C HIS A 121 -0.20 21.68 -5.29
N PRO A 122 -0.46 22.91 -5.76
CA PRO A 122 0.59 23.90 -5.97
C PRO A 122 1.32 24.23 -4.66
N GLU A 123 2.44 24.91 -4.76
CA GLU A 123 3.15 25.40 -3.58
C GLU A 123 2.22 26.28 -2.73
N GLY A 124 2.18 26.00 -1.41
CA GLY A 124 1.29 26.67 -0.46
C GLY A 124 1.03 25.86 0.80
N GLU A 125 0.08 26.34 1.58
CA GLU A 125 -0.27 25.74 2.89
C GLU A 125 -0.85 24.32 2.73
N GLU A 126 -1.81 24.13 1.83
CA GLU A 126 -2.42 22.82 1.57
C GLU A 126 -1.38 21.75 1.21
N ARG A 127 -0.41 22.08 0.33
CA ARG A 127 0.68 21.17 -0.02
C ARG A 127 1.54 20.83 1.20
N ARG A 128 1.87 21.82 2.01
CA ARG A 128 2.68 21.64 3.22
C ARG A 128 1.98 20.75 4.24
N GLU A 129 0.68 20.93 4.44
CA GLU A 129 -0.13 20.08 5.31
C GLU A 129 -0.10 18.61 4.84
N GLN A 130 -0.22 18.35 3.53
CA GLN A 130 -0.16 16.99 3.00
C GLN A 130 1.21 16.33 3.21
N ILE A 131 2.30 17.09 3.07
CA ILE A 131 3.66 16.61 3.33
C ILE A 131 3.82 16.27 4.82
N GLU A 132 3.44 17.18 5.73
CA GLU A 132 3.59 16.94 7.17
C GLU A 132 2.67 15.83 7.67
N TYR A 133 1.47 15.70 7.14
CA TYR A 133 0.58 14.57 7.41
C TYR A 133 1.23 13.24 6.99
N THR A 134 1.82 13.18 5.81
CA THR A 134 2.51 11.97 5.34
C THR A 134 3.73 11.67 6.18
N LYS A 135 4.54 12.67 6.54
CA LYS A 135 5.71 12.50 7.43
C LYS A 135 5.31 12.02 8.84
N MET A 136 4.18 12.49 9.36
CA MET A 136 3.62 12.00 10.62
C MET A 136 3.30 10.50 10.51
N TRP A 137 2.63 10.07 9.44
CA TRP A 137 2.30 8.66 9.24
C TRP A 137 3.52 7.78 8.96
N ILE A 138 4.60 8.31 8.35
CA ILE A 138 5.88 7.60 8.25
C ILE A 138 6.45 7.27 9.64
N ARG A 139 6.39 8.22 10.58
CA ARG A 139 6.82 7.99 11.98
C ARG A 139 5.92 6.96 12.66
N HIS A 140 4.61 7.07 12.53
CA HIS A 140 3.66 6.10 13.09
C HIS A 140 3.86 4.69 12.52
N ALA A 141 4.05 4.57 11.20
CA ALA A 141 4.32 3.30 10.54
C ALA A 141 5.60 2.64 11.11
N ALA A 142 6.67 3.41 11.27
CA ALA A 142 7.92 2.92 11.86
C ALA A 142 7.73 2.42 13.31
N VAL A 143 6.99 3.16 14.15
CA VAL A 143 6.71 2.77 15.54
C VAL A 143 5.89 1.48 15.59
N MET A 144 4.79 1.40 14.85
CA MET A 144 3.94 0.19 14.86
C MET A 144 4.54 -0.97 14.05
N GLY A 145 5.63 -0.74 13.29
CA GLY A 145 6.32 -1.76 12.52
C GLY A 145 5.66 -2.10 11.19
N ALA A 146 4.84 -1.19 10.64
CA ALA A 146 4.30 -1.31 9.29
C ALA A 146 5.42 -1.04 8.27
N PRO A 147 5.74 -1.98 7.37
CA PRO A 147 6.87 -1.84 6.44
C PRO A 147 6.56 -0.90 5.27
N HIS A 148 5.30 -0.58 5.01
CA HIS A 148 4.91 0.27 3.91
C HIS A 148 3.69 1.12 4.24
N ILE A 149 3.53 2.22 3.49
CA ILE A 149 2.36 3.10 3.50
C ILE A 149 1.85 3.22 2.06
N ARG A 150 0.59 2.90 1.82
CA ARG A 150 -0.08 3.26 0.57
C ARG A 150 -0.38 4.75 0.59
N ILE A 151 0.02 5.43 -0.47
CA ILE A 151 -0.23 6.86 -0.72
C ILE A 151 -0.99 7.06 -2.02
N PHE A 152 -1.67 8.21 -2.14
CA PHE A 152 -2.28 8.68 -3.38
C PHE A 152 -1.43 9.76 -4.06
N ALA A 153 -1.56 9.86 -5.38
CA ALA A 153 -1.05 11.02 -6.10
C ALA A 153 -1.98 12.22 -5.95
N GLY A 154 -3.22 12.04 -6.31
CA GLY A 154 -4.24 13.07 -6.45
C GLY A 154 -4.62 13.33 -7.91
N LYS A 155 -5.56 14.25 -8.12
CA LYS A 155 -5.98 14.74 -9.44
C LYS A 155 -5.32 16.10 -9.69
N ALA A 156 -5.12 16.45 -10.95
CA ALA A 156 -4.70 17.81 -11.30
C ALA A 156 -5.76 18.81 -10.83
N PRO A 157 -5.41 19.83 -10.03
CA PRO A 157 -6.31 20.90 -9.65
C PRO A 157 -6.90 21.60 -10.88
N LYS A 158 -8.07 22.23 -10.71
CA LYS A 158 -8.74 22.92 -11.82
C LYS A 158 -7.84 24.01 -12.40
N GLY A 159 -7.57 23.94 -13.70
CA GLY A 159 -6.73 24.88 -14.43
C GLY A 159 -5.23 24.55 -14.43
N MET A 160 -4.80 23.50 -13.73
CA MET A 160 -3.43 23.00 -13.76
C MET A 160 -3.28 21.92 -14.84
N SER A 161 -2.17 21.90 -15.54
CA SER A 161 -1.85 20.82 -16.49
C SER A 161 -1.49 19.52 -15.75
N GLN A 162 -1.59 18.40 -16.49
CA GLN A 162 -1.19 17.10 -15.97
C GLN A 162 0.31 17.03 -15.61
N GLU A 163 1.13 17.65 -16.45
CA GLU A 163 2.60 17.75 -16.26
C GLU A 163 2.97 18.56 -15.02
N GLU A 164 2.25 19.65 -14.78
CA GLU A 164 2.45 20.51 -13.61
C GLU A 164 2.04 19.79 -12.32
N ALA A 165 0.90 19.07 -12.35
CA ALA A 165 0.45 18.25 -11.24
C ALA A 165 1.41 17.08 -10.94
N GLU A 166 1.99 16.45 -11.97
CA GLU A 166 2.99 15.41 -11.83
C GLU A 166 4.30 15.94 -11.23
N LYS A 167 4.72 17.14 -11.65
CA LYS A 167 5.88 17.82 -11.07
C LYS A 167 5.65 18.09 -9.56
N ASN A 168 4.51 18.65 -9.19
CA ASN A 168 4.15 18.91 -7.80
C ASN A 168 4.14 17.61 -6.97
N PHE A 169 3.57 16.55 -7.53
CA PHE A 169 3.60 15.23 -6.92
C PHE A 169 5.03 14.76 -6.65
N LEU A 170 5.90 14.78 -7.65
CA LEU A 170 7.29 14.33 -7.52
C LEU A 170 8.06 15.10 -6.45
N GLU A 171 7.87 16.40 -6.36
CA GLU A 171 8.52 17.23 -5.34
C GLU A 171 8.08 16.83 -3.92
N CYS A 172 6.76 16.68 -3.69
CA CYS A 172 6.21 16.21 -2.40
C CYS A 172 6.66 14.78 -2.06
N TYR A 173 6.62 13.89 -3.05
CA TYR A 173 6.97 12.49 -2.89
C TYR A 173 8.44 12.32 -2.52
N ASN A 174 9.35 12.99 -3.24
CA ASN A 174 10.78 12.93 -2.96
C ASN A 174 11.11 13.50 -1.57
N GLU A 175 10.45 14.57 -1.14
CA GLU A 175 10.62 15.09 0.22
C GLU A 175 10.20 14.08 1.29
N CYS A 176 9.08 13.40 1.09
CA CYS A 176 8.62 12.36 2.03
C CYS A 176 9.50 11.10 1.99
N LEU A 177 10.02 10.72 0.82
CA LEU A 177 10.89 9.56 0.66
C LEU A 177 12.20 9.67 1.43
N GLN A 178 12.72 10.87 1.68
CA GLN A 178 13.91 11.06 2.52
C GLN A 178 13.66 10.53 3.94
N LEU A 179 12.57 10.96 4.57
CA LEU A 179 12.20 10.48 5.90
C LEU A 179 11.80 8.99 5.88
N ALA A 180 11.11 8.55 4.83
CA ALA A 180 10.73 7.14 4.68
C ALA A 180 11.96 6.22 4.65
N GLY A 181 13.02 6.62 3.95
CA GLY A 181 14.30 5.93 3.93
C GLY A 181 15.00 5.90 5.29
N GLU A 182 15.00 7.02 6.02
CA GLU A 182 15.54 7.09 7.39
C GLU A 182 14.80 6.16 8.36
N LYS A 183 13.50 5.96 8.13
CA LYS A 183 12.62 5.14 8.98
C LYS A 183 12.47 3.69 8.51
N GLY A 184 12.97 3.35 7.32
CA GLY A 184 12.84 2.00 6.76
C GLY A 184 11.41 1.66 6.34
N VAL A 185 10.66 2.63 5.81
CA VAL A 185 9.26 2.49 5.39
C VAL A 185 9.12 2.77 3.91
N PHE A 186 8.53 1.85 3.16
CA PHE A 186 8.19 2.09 1.75
C PHE A 186 6.99 3.03 1.61
N LEU A 187 7.04 3.92 0.62
CA LEU A 187 5.87 4.65 0.17
C LEU A 187 5.39 4.04 -1.15
N GLY A 188 4.26 3.33 -1.09
CA GLY A 188 3.64 2.67 -2.23
C GLY A 188 2.60 3.58 -2.88
N LEU A 189 2.90 4.08 -4.09
CA LEU A 189 1.95 4.89 -4.88
C LEU A 189 0.88 4.00 -5.49
N GLU A 190 -0.39 4.26 -5.18
CA GLU A 190 -1.50 3.48 -5.70
C GLU A 190 -1.96 4.00 -7.08
N ASN A 191 -2.31 3.07 -7.96
CA ASN A 191 -3.04 3.34 -9.21
C ASN A 191 -4.50 3.70 -8.91
N HIS A 192 -4.75 4.91 -8.40
CA HIS A 192 -6.07 5.37 -7.93
C HIS A 192 -6.62 6.54 -8.77
N GLY A 193 -6.57 6.44 -10.08
CA GLY A 193 -7.03 7.49 -10.98
C GLY A 193 -6.21 8.78 -10.90
N GLY A 194 -6.81 9.92 -11.23
CA GLY A 194 -6.09 11.20 -11.24
C GLY A 194 -4.92 11.20 -12.21
N ILE A 195 -3.74 11.69 -11.77
CA ILE A 195 -2.54 11.73 -12.62
C ILE A 195 -1.91 10.35 -12.85
N VAL A 196 -2.38 9.32 -12.17
CA VAL A 196 -1.94 7.92 -12.27
C VAL A 196 -3.03 6.98 -12.75
N ALA A 197 -4.01 7.49 -13.52
CA ALA A 197 -5.07 6.68 -14.11
C ALA A 197 -4.56 5.63 -15.10
N GLU A 198 -3.42 5.91 -15.73
CA GLU A 198 -2.78 5.07 -16.75
C GLU A 198 -1.49 4.44 -16.21
N ALA A 199 -1.24 3.18 -16.54
CA ALA A 199 -0.04 2.47 -16.10
C ALA A 199 1.27 3.14 -16.56
N ASP A 200 1.26 3.71 -17.76
CA ASP A 200 2.44 4.39 -18.32
C ASP A 200 2.80 5.65 -17.53
N ALA A 201 1.83 6.33 -16.94
CA ALA A 201 2.06 7.46 -16.03
C ALA A 201 2.75 7.00 -14.74
N LEU A 202 2.28 5.92 -14.12
CA LEU A 202 2.92 5.33 -12.94
C LEU A 202 4.36 4.90 -13.21
N VAL A 203 4.60 4.20 -14.33
CA VAL A 203 5.96 3.77 -14.71
C VAL A 203 6.86 4.98 -14.95
N ARG A 204 6.35 6.03 -15.59
CA ARG A 204 7.10 7.28 -15.79
C ARG A 204 7.47 7.96 -14.46
N ILE A 205 6.53 8.03 -13.53
CA ILE A 205 6.76 8.57 -12.18
C ILE A 205 7.82 7.72 -11.44
N MET A 206 7.69 6.40 -11.44
CA MET A 206 8.69 5.53 -10.80
C MET A 206 10.08 5.75 -11.38
N LYS A 207 10.19 5.91 -12.70
CA LYS A 207 11.47 6.20 -13.37
C LYS A 207 12.03 7.59 -13.08
N ALA A 208 11.22 8.53 -12.59
CA ALA A 208 11.65 9.87 -12.23
C ALA A 208 12.05 10.01 -10.74
N VAL A 209 11.87 8.96 -9.94
CA VAL A 209 12.19 8.94 -8.51
C VAL A 209 13.52 8.24 -8.26
N ASP A 210 14.36 8.83 -7.40
CA ASP A 210 15.65 8.27 -6.99
C ASP A 210 15.62 7.90 -5.50
N SER A 211 14.87 6.88 -5.17
CA SER A 211 14.84 6.36 -3.80
C SER A 211 14.46 4.87 -3.78
N PRO A 212 15.26 4.01 -3.13
CA PRO A 212 14.92 2.59 -3.00
C PRO A 212 13.70 2.33 -2.12
N TRP A 213 13.16 3.36 -1.48
CA TRP A 213 11.96 3.27 -0.62
C TRP A 213 10.67 3.68 -1.32
N ALA A 214 10.75 3.98 -2.62
CA ALA A 214 9.59 4.18 -3.46
C ALA A 214 9.14 2.86 -4.11
N GLY A 215 7.85 2.75 -4.37
CA GLY A 215 7.28 1.61 -5.09
C GLY A 215 5.81 1.84 -5.41
N ILE A 216 5.18 0.83 -5.96
CA ILE A 216 3.76 0.86 -6.31
C ILE A 216 2.98 0.01 -5.32
N ASN A 217 1.91 0.57 -4.76
CA ASN A 217 0.82 -0.18 -4.17
C ASN A 217 -0.12 -0.57 -5.33
N LEU A 218 0.03 -1.81 -5.81
CA LEU A 218 -0.75 -2.30 -6.93
C LEU A 218 -2.17 -2.65 -6.45
N ASP A 219 -3.15 -1.81 -6.82
CA ASP A 219 -4.56 -2.13 -6.66
C ASP A 219 -5.07 -2.83 -7.92
N SER A 220 -5.63 -4.02 -7.77
CA SER A 220 -6.02 -4.86 -8.90
C SER A 220 -7.29 -4.41 -9.61
N GLY A 221 -8.10 -3.55 -8.98
CA GLY A 221 -9.42 -3.14 -9.48
C GLY A 221 -9.55 -1.69 -9.96
N ASN A 222 -8.48 -0.89 -9.85
CA ASN A 222 -8.55 0.57 -10.08
C ASN A 222 -8.15 1.03 -11.48
N PHE A 223 -7.65 0.17 -12.35
CA PHE A 223 -7.49 0.52 -13.76
C PHE A 223 -8.83 0.41 -14.50
N HIS A 224 -9.29 1.54 -15.04
CA HIS A 224 -10.50 1.65 -15.85
C HIS A 224 -10.11 1.84 -17.32
N THR A 225 -9.24 0.96 -17.83
CA THR A 225 -8.67 0.99 -19.18
C THR A 225 -9.23 -0.14 -20.04
N ALA A 226 -8.88 -0.15 -21.32
CA ALA A 226 -9.30 -1.22 -22.24
C ALA A 226 -8.69 -2.59 -21.88
N ASP A 227 -7.44 -2.62 -21.36
CA ASP A 227 -6.76 -3.84 -20.89
C ASP A 227 -6.17 -3.67 -19.47
N PRO A 228 -7.01 -3.70 -18.42
CA PRO A 228 -6.55 -3.54 -17.03
C PRO A 228 -5.47 -4.57 -16.63
N TYR A 229 -5.55 -5.81 -17.11
CA TYR A 229 -4.54 -6.82 -16.79
C TYR A 229 -3.18 -6.56 -17.47
N GLY A 230 -3.19 -6.02 -18.70
CA GLY A 230 -1.99 -5.55 -19.36
C GLY A 230 -1.34 -4.40 -18.58
N ASP A 231 -2.14 -3.49 -18.05
CA ASP A 231 -1.66 -2.38 -17.23
C ASP A 231 -1.14 -2.85 -15.86
N LEU A 232 -1.82 -3.80 -15.21
CA LEU A 232 -1.30 -4.44 -14.00
C LEU A 232 0.05 -5.13 -14.26
N ALA A 233 0.22 -5.79 -15.42
CA ALA A 233 1.48 -6.42 -15.78
C ALA A 233 2.62 -5.41 -15.96
N LYS A 234 2.36 -4.20 -16.47
CA LYS A 234 3.35 -3.12 -16.61
C LYS A 234 3.87 -2.63 -15.25
N ILE A 235 2.98 -2.51 -14.25
CA ILE A 235 3.33 -1.94 -12.94
C ILE A 235 3.78 -2.99 -11.92
N ALA A 236 3.45 -4.27 -12.11
CA ALA A 236 3.80 -5.35 -11.17
C ALA A 236 5.30 -5.43 -10.81
N PRO A 237 6.25 -5.17 -11.72
CA PRO A 237 7.69 -5.15 -11.38
C PRO A 237 8.09 -4.10 -10.34
N TYR A 238 7.29 -3.07 -10.13
CA TYR A 238 7.53 -2.00 -9.17
C TYR A 238 6.70 -2.15 -7.89
N ALA A 239 5.88 -3.20 -7.78
CA ALA A 239 4.97 -3.38 -6.66
C ALA A 239 5.70 -3.66 -5.35
N VAL A 240 5.37 -2.93 -4.29
CA VAL A 240 5.82 -3.16 -2.90
C VAL A 240 4.69 -3.74 -2.05
N ASN A 241 3.45 -3.56 -2.47
CA ASN A 241 2.26 -4.15 -1.90
C ASN A 241 1.23 -4.42 -2.99
N VAL A 242 0.32 -5.36 -2.77
CA VAL A 242 -0.82 -5.64 -3.65
C VAL A 242 -2.10 -5.57 -2.84
N GLN A 243 -3.03 -4.70 -3.26
CA GLN A 243 -4.42 -4.68 -2.79
C GLN A 243 -5.28 -5.39 -3.83
N MET A 244 -5.84 -6.51 -3.43
CA MET A 244 -6.65 -7.37 -4.28
C MET A 244 -8.13 -7.04 -4.10
N LYS A 245 -8.75 -6.53 -5.17
CA LYS A 245 -10.19 -6.30 -5.28
C LYS A 245 -10.88 -7.53 -5.87
N MET A 246 -12.15 -7.72 -5.56
CA MET A 246 -12.94 -8.84 -6.07
C MET A 246 -13.46 -8.62 -7.49
N SER A 247 -13.42 -7.39 -7.97
CA SER A 247 -13.92 -7.01 -9.29
C SER A 247 -13.12 -5.87 -9.88
N LEU A 248 -13.17 -5.72 -11.20
CA LEU A 248 -12.63 -4.60 -11.95
C LEU A 248 -13.67 -4.06 -12.95
N LYS A 249 -13.43 -2.86 -13.47
CA LYS A 249 -14.28 -2.26 -14.49
C LYS A 249 -13.44 -1.81 -15.68
N ARG A 250 -13.75 -2.32 -16.87
CA ARG A 250 -13.08 -1.90 -18.09
C ARG A 250 -13.60 -0.56 -18.60
N GLU A 251 -12.79 0.12 -19.38
CA GLU A 251 -13.22 1.29 -20.12
C GLU A 251 -14.46 0.98 -20.98
N GLY A 252 -15.46 1.87 -20.94
CA GLY A 252 -16.70 1.72 -21.67
C GLY A 252 -17.66 0.64 -21.16
N ALA A 253 -17.29 -0.18 -20.18
CA ALA A 253 -18.20 -1.16 -19.58
C ALA A 253 -19.22 -0.46 -18.65
N ASN A 254 -20.47 -0.93 -18.66
CA ASN A 254 -21.49 -0.46 -17.72
C ASN A 254 -21.32 -1.07 -16.32
N GLU A 255 -20.89 -2.33 -16.26
CA GLU A 255 -20.80 -3.12 -15.03
C GLU A 255 -19.35 -3.52 -14.74
N ARG A 256 -19.09 -3.88 -13.49
CA ARG A 256 -17.83 -4.50 -13.07
C ARG A 256 -17.86 -6.00 -13.42
N GLU A 257 -16.71 -6.54 -13.77
CA GLU A 257 -16.52 -7.99 -13.95
C GLU A 257 -15.77 -8.58 -12.76
N PRO A 258 -16.03 -9.85 -12.39
CA PRO A 258 -15.26 -10.53 -11.35
C PRO A 258 -13.76 -10.55 -11.69
N MET A 259 -12.91 -10.41 -10.66
CA MET A 259 -11.46 -10.52 -10.80
C MET A 259 -11.06 -11.94 -11.22
N ASP A 260 -10.31 -12.06 -12.32
CA ASP A 260 -9.63 -13.32 -12.68
C ASP A 260 -8.39 -13.50 -11.79
N LEU A 261 -8.59 -14.07 -10.60
CA LEU A 261 -7.51 -14.29 -9.63
C LEU A 261 -6.35 -15.14 -10.17
N PRO A 262 -6.58 -16.25 -10.90
CA PRO A 262 -5.49 -16.98 -11.55
C PRO A 262 -4.65 -16.12 -12.50
N ARG A 263 -5.28 -15.25 -13.28
CA ARG A 263 -4.58 -14.31 -14.19
C ARG A 263 -3.78 -13.28 -13.42
N LEU A 264 -4.34 -12.68 -12.37
CA LEU A 264 -3.64 -11.75 -11.49
C LEU A 264 -2.42 -12.40 -10.84
N LEU A 265 -2.58 -13.59 -10.29
CA LEU A 265 -1.47 -14.34 -9.67
C LEU A 265 -0.38 -14.69 -10.69
N LYS A 266 -0.75 -15.03 -11.93
CA LYS A 266 0.21 -15.26 -13.02
C LYS A 266 1.03 -14.00 -13.33
N ILE A 267 0.39 -12.82 -13.35
CA ILE A 267 1.08 -11.52 -13.56
C ILE A 267 2.08 -11.27 -12.42
N LEU A 268 1.66 -11.42 -11.18
CA LEU A 268 2.52 -11.19 -10.02
C LEU A 268 3.71 -12.18 -9.96
N ARG A 269 3.46 -13.46 -10.25
CA ARG A 269 4.51 -14.48 -10.33
C ARG A 269 5.49 -14.20 -11.48
N ALA A 270 5.01 -13.76 -12.64
CA ALA A 270 5.86 -13.38 -13.77
C ALA A 270 6.76 -12.17 -13.46
N ALA A 271 6.31 -11.25 -12.61
CA ALA A 271 7.08 -10.12 -12.09
C ALA A 271 7.99 -10.51 -10.90
N ASN A 272 8.06 -11.79 -10.54
CA ASN A 272 8.75 -12.30 -9.37
C ASN A 272 8.34 -11.58 -8.07
N TYR A 273 7.07 -11.17 -7.94
CA TYR A 273 6.60 -10.46 -6.76
C TYR A 273 6.74 -11.32 -5.50
N GLN A 274 7.31 -10.72 -4.46
CA GLN A 274 7.43 -11.31 -3.13
C GLN A 274 6.94 -10.27 -2.12
N GLY A 275 5.85 -10.56 -1.44
CA GLY A 275 5.25 -9.59 -0.51
C GLY A 275 3.81 -9.91 -0.15
N TRP A 276 3.12 -8.90 0.33
CA TRP A 276 1.75 -9.01 0.79
C TRP A 276 0.76 -9.03 -0.39
N PHE A 277 -0.18 -9.96 -0.34
CA PHE A 277 -1.35 -10.05 -1.18
C PHE A 277 -2.57 -9.76 -0.30
N VAL A 278 -2.92 -8.50 -0.21
CA VAL A 278 -3.89 -7.98 0.75
C VAL A 278 -5.28 -7.97 0.12
N VAL A 279 -6.21 -8.71 0.68
CA VAL A 279 -7.62 -8.65 0.28
C VAL A 279 -8.21 -7.32 0.73
N GLU A 280 -8.75 -6.55 -0.20
CA GLU A 280 -9.51 -5.33 0.09
C GLU A 280 -10.91 -5.46 -0.51
N TYR A 281 -11.86 -5.83 0.34
CA TYR A 281 -13.23 -6.12 -0.05
C TYR A 281 -14.08 -4.85 -0.08
N GLU A 282 -14.73 -4.58 -1.20
CA GLU A 282 -15.57 -3.39 -1.38
C GLU A 282 -16.88 -3.69 -2.14
N GLU A 283 -17.29 -4.96 -2.19
CA GLU A 283 -18.52 -5.34 -2.87
C GLU A 283 -19.77 -5.09 -1.98
N GLU A 284 -20.96 -5.28 -2.56
CA GLU A 284 -22.23 -4.99 -1.89
C GLU A 284 -22.60 -6.01 -0.80
N GLU A 285 -22.20 -7.29 -0.97
CA GLU A 285 -22.47 -8.32 0.02
C GLU A 285 -21.82 -7.95 1.35
N ASP A 286 -22.46 -8.28 2.45
CA ASP A 286 -21.93 -8.04 3.79
C ASP A 286 -20.54 -8.66 3.98
N ALA A 287 -19.57 -7.85 4.44
CA ALA A 287 -18.17 -8.27 4.57
C ALA A 287 -17.99 -9.43 5.55
N GLU A 288 -18.75 -9.49 6.65
CA GLU A 288 -18.64 -10.58 7.62
C GLU A 288 -19.03 -11.95 7.03
N LYS A 289 -19.86 -11.96 6.00
CA LYS A 289 -20.26 -13.18 5.26
C LYS A 289 -19.32 -13.47 4.11
N ALA A 290 -18.93 -12.47 3.35
CA ALA A 290 -18.15 -12.63 2.13
C ALA A 290 -16.66 -12.90 2.40
N VAL A 291 -16.04 -12.11 3.29
CA VAL A 291 -14.59 -12.13 3.50
C VAL A 291 -14.07 -13.47 3.97
N PRO A 292 -14.70 -14.22 4.91
CA PRO A 292 -14.20 -15.54 5.33
C PRO A 292 -14.09 -16.54 4.16
N ARG A 293 -15.06 -16.53 3.25
CA ARG A 293 -15.08 -17.36 2.06
C ARG A 293 -13.98 -16.99 1.08
N ILE A 294 -13.81 -15.68 0.85
CA ILE A 294 -12.78 -15.12 -0.03
C ILE A 294 -11.37 -15.45 0.50
N LEU A 295 -11.12 -15.24 1.78
CA LEU A 295 -9.81 -15.54 2.40
C LEU A 295 -9.46 -17.03 2.25
N LYS A 296 -10.43 -17.92 2.42
CA LYS A 296 -10.22 -19.37 2.23
C LYS A 296 -9.89 -19.72 0.78
N GLU A 297 -10.57 -19.10 -0.18
CA GLU A 297 -10.30 -19.28 -1.61
C GLU A 297 -8.90 -18.78 -1.95
N VAL A 298 -8.59 -17.52 -1.59
CA VAL A 298 -7.27 -16.91 -1.84
C VAL A 298 -6.17 -17.73 -1.18
N ALA A 299 -6.31 -18.14 0.08
CA ALA A 299 -5.33 -18.98 0.77
C ALA A 299 -5.04 -20.30 0.03
N THR A 300 -6.02 -20.82 -0.69
CA THR A 300 -5.83 -22.03 -1.52
C THR A 300 -5.06 -21.74 -2.80
N LEU A 301 -5.28 -20.59 -3.44
CA LEU A 301 -4.62 -20.18 -4.67
C LEU A 301 -3.17 -19.70 -4.45
N LEU A 302 -2.83 -19.29 -3.22
CA LEU A 302 -1.48 -18.83 -2.86
C LEU A 302 -0.50 -19.98 -2.56
N LYS A 303 -0.99 -21.19 -2.34
CA LYS A 303 -0.18 -22.41 -2.14
C LYS A 303 0.44 -22.88 -3.45
#